data_1f54d7ef596e975fb3e752d9960c0442
#
_entry.id   1f54d7ef596e975fb3e752d9960c0442
#
_cell.length_a   1.000
_cell.length_b   1.000
_cell.length_c   1.000
_cell.angle_alpha   90.00
_cell.angle_beta   90.00
_cell.angle_gamma   90.00
#
_symmetry.space_group_name_H-M   'P 1'
#
loop_
_entity.id
_entity.type
_entity.pdbx_description
1 polymer ?
#
loop_
_entity_poly.entity_id
_entity_poly.type
_entity_poly.pdbx_seq_one_letter_code
_entity_poly.pdbx_strand_id
1 'polypeptide(L)'
;MRPMSLLAAALVIGSGLAMAAQDAAPSPTARFKAPHGATVSILSPKDGATVGQDVNVKFGVEGIALKPAGDPTPDSGHHHLLIDAKELPPLDAPIPNDATHKHYGKAQTEDTIHLEPGTHTLQLDYGDAAHRQFDPPIVSKKITVTVK
;
A
#
# COMPACT_ATOMS: atom_id res chain seq x y z
N MET A 1 -11.73 -50.77 -71.72
CA MET A 1 -12.24 -49.43 -71.32
C MET A 1 -11.84 -49.19 -69.89
N ARG A 2 -10.95 -48.29 -69.67
CA ARG A 2 -10.46 -47.96 -68.32
C ARG A 2 -11.12 -46.65 -67.89
N PRO A 3 -11.67 -46.53 -66.71
CA PRO A 3 -12.08 -45.22 -66.19
C PRO A 3 -10.92 -44.48 -65.52
N MET A 4 -10.83 -43.20 -65.81
CA MET A 4 -9.87 -42.22 -65.25
C MET A 4 -10.16 -41.94 -63.78
N SER A 5 -9.15 -42.10 -62.96
CA SER A 5 -9.21 -41.64 -61.55
C SER A 5 -8.92 -40.17 -61.47
N LEU A 6 -9.85 -39.39 -60.93
CA LEU A 6 -9.67 -37.99 -60.56
C LEU A 6 -9.06 -37.93 -59.19
N LEU A 7 -7.83 -37.37 -59.10
CA LEU A 7 -7.20 -36.97 -57.84
C LEU A 7 -7.84 -35.64 -57.36
N ALA A 8 -8.53 -35.68 -56.25
CA ALA A 8 -8.95 -34.48 -55.55
C ALA A 8 -7.84 -34.03 -54.58
N ALA A 9 -7.26 -32.90 -54.87
CA ALA A 9 -6.30 -32.29 -53.96
C ALA A 9 -7.10 -31.53 -52.86
N ALA A 10 -6.99 -31.99 -51.63
CA ALA A 10 -7.55 -31.29 -50.47
C ALA A 10 -6.57 -30.19 -50.02
N LEU A 11 -7.02 -28.94 -50.17
CA LEU A 11 -6.32 -27.78 -49.67
C LEU A 11 -6.64 -27.61 -48.18
N VAL A 12 -5.69 -27.93 -47.32
CA VAL A 12 -5.81 -27.67 -45.86
C VAL A 12 -5.46 -26.23 -45.62
N ILE A 13 -6.50 -25.39 -45.40
CA ILE A 13 -6.33 -24.02 -44.91
C ILE A 13 -6.11 -24.10 -43.39
N GLY A 14 -4.85 -24.00 -42.98
CA GLY A 14 -4.50 -23.87 -41.57
C GLY A 14 -4.95 -22.50 -41.03
N SER A 15 -6.08 -22.46 -40.30
CA SER A 15 -6.50 -21.29 -39.55
C SER A 15 -5.59 -21.17 -38.34
N GLY A 16 -4.59 -20.30 -38.43
CA GLY A 16 -3.81 -19.89 -37.26
C GLY A 16 -4.69 -19.06 -36.34
N LEU A 17 -5.14 -19.63 -35.22
CA LEU A 17 -5.67 -18.87 -34.11
C LEU A 17 -4.55 -18.03 -33.54
N ALA A 18 -4.52 -16.74 -33.84
CA ALA A 18 -3.76 -15.78 -33.06
C ALA A 18 -4.41 -15.71 -31.66
N MET A 19 -3.80 -16.33 -30.67
CA MET A 19 -4.13 -16.08 -29.28
C MET A 19 -3.76 -14.63 -28.97
N ALA A 20 -4.76 -13.74 -28.95
CA ALA A 20 -4.59 -12.43 -28.33
C ALA A 20 -4.24 -12.69 -26.86
N ALA A 21 -3.05 -12.20 -26.45
CA ALA A 21 -2.69 -12.11 -25.05
C ALA A 21 -3.75 -11.21 -24.39
N GLN A 22 -4.66 -11.82 -23.64
CA GLN A 22 -5.57 -11.07 -22.79
C GLN A 22 -4.70 -10.47 -21.67
N ASP A 23 -4.60 -9.15 -21.65
CA ASP A 23 -4.11 -8.42 -20.49
C ASP A 23 -4.97 -8.87 -19.30
N ALA A 24 -4.40 -9.74 -18.47
CA ALA A 24 -5.07 -10.17 -17.25
C ALA A 24 -5.30 -8.94 -16.39
N ALA A 25 -6.55 -8.65 -16.07
CA ALA A 25 -6.88 -7.63 -15.09
C ALA A 25 -6.04 -7.90 -13.82
N PRO A 26 -5.47 -6.86 -13.19
CA PRO A 26 -4.65 -7.07 -12.01
C PRO A 26 -5.43 -7.84 -10.95
N SER A 27 -4.79 -8.86 -10.39
CA SER A 27 -5.40 -9.65 -9.31
C SER A 27 -5.89 -8.71 -8.19
N PRO A 28 -7.04 -8.98 -7.55
CA PRO A 28 -7.58 -8.11 -6.49
C PRO A 28 -6.63 -7.95 -5.30
N THR A 29 -5.56 -8.73 -5.22
CA THR A 29 -4.48 -8.66 -4.24
C THR A 29 -3.24 -7.90 -4.74
N ALA A 30 -3.21 -7.45 -6.02
CA ALA A 30 -2.07 -6.73 -6.56
C ALA A 30 -1.93 -5.36 -5.86
N ARG A 31 -0.76 -5.10 -5.28
CA ARG A 31 -0.42 -3.81 -4.68
C ARG A 31 -0.04 -2.80 -5.77
N PHE A 32 -0.36 -1.54 -5.56
CA PHE A 32 0.13 -0.48 -6.44
C PHE A 32 1.64 -0.29 -6.25
N LYS A 33 2.34 0.03 -7.34
CA LYS A 33 3.74 0.42 -7.25
C LYS A 33 3.86 1.75 -6.52
N ALA A 34 4.83 1.82 -5.60
CA ALA A 34 5.15 3.08 -4.95
C ALA A 34 5.70 4.08 -5.98
N PRO A 35 5.18 5.31 -6.05
CA PRO A 35 5.77 6.35 -6.89
C PRO A 35 7.23 6.58 -6.51
N HIS A 36 8.06 6.90 -7.52
CA HIS A 36 9.46 7.19 -7.26
C HIS A 36 9.61 8.42 -6.34
N GLY A 37 10.38 8.27 -5.27
CA GLY A 37 10.58 9.35 -4.30
C GLY A 37 9.45 9.52 -3.29
N ALA A 38 8.43 8.65 -3.30
CA ALA A 38 7.38 8.66 -2.28
C ALA A 38 7.95 8.31 -0.90
N THR A 39 7.74 9.20 0.06
CA THR A 39 8.20 9.02 1.45
C THR A 39 7.18 9.53 2.45
N VAL A 40 7.18 8.94 3.63
CA VAL A 40 6.46 9.43 4.80
C VAL A 40 7.40 9.57 5.98
N SER A 41 7.11 10.50 6.88
CA SER A 41 7.94 10.77 8.05
C SER A 41 7.12 11.23 9.24
N ILE A 42 7.57 10.90 10.45
CA ILE A 42 7.07 11.52 11.67
C ILE A 42 7.83 12.83 11.87
N LEU A 43 7.14 13.95 11.73
CA LEU A 43 7.72 15.28 11.88
C LEU A 43 7.93 15.65 13.35
N SER A 44 7.01 15.19 14.21
CA SER A 44 7.03 15.34 15.66
C SER A 44 6.26 14.16 16.30
N PRO A 45 6.68 13.64 17.46
CA PRO A 45 7.94 13.96 18.18
C PRO A 45 9.19 13.48 17.43
N LYS A 46 10.36 13.88 17.91
CA LYS A 46 11.63 13.37 17.38
C LYS A 46 12.00 12.03 18.02
N ASP A 47 12.79 11.24 17.31
CA ASP A 47 13.35 9.99 17.82
C ASP A 47 14.13 10.25 19.12
N GLY A 48 13.85 9.48 20.16
CA GLY A 48 14.45 9.62 21.49
C GLY A 48 13.82 10.71 22.37
N ALA A 49 12.74 11.36 21.93
CA ALA A 49 12.10 12.42 22.72
C ALA A 49 11.47 11.88 24.01
N THR A 50 11.48 12.72 25.06
CA THR A 50 10.66 12.52 26.26
C THR A 50 9.42 13.39 26.13
N VAL A 51 8.24 12.80 26.31
CA VAL A 51 6.94 13.42 26.08
C VAL A 51 5.98 13.16 27.25
N GLY A 52 4.91 13.93 27.34
CA GLY A 52 3.80 13.61 28.23
C GLY A 52 2.89 12.52 27.64
N GLN A 53 1.88 12.11 28.40
CA GLN A 53 0.96 11.04 27.98
C GLN A 53 0.12 11.39 26.75
N ASP A 54 -0.26 12.67 26.59
CA ASP A 54 -0.95 13.15 25.39
C ASP A 54 0.09 13.61 24.37
N VAL A 55 0.37 12.77 23.39
CA VAL A 55 1.43 12.96 22.41
C VAL A 55 0.84 13.47 21.10
N ASN A 56 1.16 14.72 20.73
CA ASN A 56 0.80 15.23 19.40
C ASN A 56 1.80 14.71 18.37
N VAL A 57 1.33 13.83 17.46
CA VAL A 57 2.12 13.24 16.39
C VAL A 57 1.77 13.95 15.08
N LYS A 58 2.80 14.50 14.41
CA LYS A 58 2.66 15.16 13.11
C LYS A 58 3.26 14.30 12.02
N PHE A 59 2.53 14.16 10.92
CA PHE A 59 2.87 13.32 9.79
C PHE A 59 3.32 14.15 8.60
N GLY A 60 4.40 13.72 7.95
CA GLY A 60 4.86 14.26 6.68
C GLY A 60 4.70 13.24 5.56
N VAL A 61 4.40 13.73 4.36
CA VAL A 61 4.34 12.94 3.13
C VAL A 61 4.90 13.75 1.98
N GLU A 62 5.72 13.10 1.13
CA GLU A 62 6.32 13.69 -0.06
C GLU A 62 6.27 12.69 -1.21
N GLY A 63 6.19 13.19 -2.45
CA GLY A 63 6.25 12.36 -3.66
C GLY A 63 5.03 11.48 -3.92
N ILE A 64 3.98 11.59 -3.11
CA ILE A 64 2.68 10.90 -3.27
C ILE A 64 1.58 11.78 -2.69
N ALA A 65 0.39 11.77 -3.28
CA ALA A 65 -0.71 12.61 -2.84
C ALA A 65 -1.39 12.06 -1.57
N LEU A 66 -1.73 12.95 -0.63
CA LEU A 66 -2.55 12.62 0.53
C LEU A 66 -4.03 12.77 0.17
N LYS A 67 -4.80 11.71 0.30
CA LYS A 67 -6.23 11.65 -0.01
C LYS A 67 -6.99 10.86 1.06
N PRO A 68 -8.29 11.08 1.21
CA PRO A 68 -9.12 10.25 2.09
C PRO A 68 -9.14 8.79 1.66
N ALA A 69 -9.42 7.89 2.61
CA ALA A 69 -9.69 6.48 2.32
C ALA A 69 -10.82 6.35 1.28
N GLY A 70 -10.66 5.43 0.33
CA GLY A 70 -11.63 5.22 -0.74
C GLY A 70 -11.53 6.20 -1.91
N ASP A 71 -10.69 7.23 -1.85
CA ASP A 71 -10.46 8.13 -2.98
C ASP A 71 -9.67 7.39 -4.08
N PRO A 72 -10.21 7.27 -5.32
CA PRO A 72 -9.59 6.48 -6.37
C PRO A 72 -8.45 7.20 -7.12
N THR A 73 -8.05 8.39 -6.70
CA THR A 73 -6.98 9.15 -7.34
C THR A 73 -5.71 8.30 -7.42
N PRO A 74 -5.10 8.11 -8.60
CA PRO A 74 -3.83 7.40 -8.73
C PRO A 74 -2.73 8.06 -7.90
N ASP A 75 -1.73 7.28 -7.51
CA ASP A 75 -0.57 7.74 -6.74
C ASP A 75 -0.99 8.57 -5.52
N SER A 76 -1.96 8.06 -4.78
CA SER A 76 -2.48 8.69 -3.57
C SER A 76 -2.78 7.67 -2.47
N GLY A 77 -2.86 8.16 -1.25
CA GLY A 77 -3.16 7.32 -0.10
C GLY A 77 -3.34 8.14 1.17
N HIS A 78 -3.30 7.46 2.31
CA HIS A 78 -3.47 8.05 3.62
C HIS A 78 -2.61 7.37 4.67
N HIS A 79 -2.40 8.06 5.79
CA HIS A 79 -1.55 7.59 6.87
C HIS A 79 -2.22 6.53 7.74
N HIS A 80 -1.40 5.59 8.19
CA HIS A 80 -1.65 4.72 9.34
C HIS A 80 -0.49 4.88 10.32
N LEU A 81 -0.77 4.96 11.62
CA LEU A 81 0.25 5.04 12.66
C LEU A 81 0.34 3.70 13.40
N LEU A 82 1.50 3.10 13.35
CA LEU A 82 1.84 1.90 14.09
C LEU A 82 2.39 2.30 15.45
N ILE A 83 1.75 1.81 16.52
CA ILE A 83 2.11 2.07 17.92
C ILE A 83 2.54 0.76 18.54
N ASP A 84 3.80 0.66 18.97
CA ASP A 84 4.39 -0.55 19.57
C ASP A 84 4.28 -1.81 18.70
N ALA A 85 4.05 -1.63 17.40
CA ALA A 85 4.01 -2.75 16.46
C ALA A 85 5.42 -3.33 16.28
N LYS A 86 5.54 -4.64 16.46
CA LYS A 86 6.82 -5.35 16.30
C LYS A 86 7.24 -5.43 14.85
N GLU A 87 6.29 -5.66 13.96
CA GLU A 87 6.46 -5.88 12.54
C GLU A 87 5.48 -5.02 11.74
N LEU A 88 5.76 -4.85 10.46
CA LEU A 88 4.80 -4.26 9.53
C LEU A 88 3.63 -5.24 9.30
N PRO A 89 2.44 -4.73 8.96
CA PRO A 89 1.33 -5.58 8.56
C PRO A 89 1.70 -6.50 7.39
N PRO A 90 1.05 -7.66 7.24
CA PRO A 90 1.23 -8.53 6.10
C PRO A 90 0.98 -7.80 4.78
N LEU A 91 1.84 -8.03 3.78
CA LEU A 91 1.78 -7.32 2.48
C LEU A 91 0.59 -7.74 1.61
N ASP A 92 0.00 -8.88 1.88
CA ASP A 92 -1.14 -9.46 1.16
C ASP A 92 -2.50 -9.17 1.79
N ALA A 93 -2.50 -8.38 2.87
CA ALA A 93 -3.70 -7.98 3.60
C ALA A 93 -3.80 -6.45 3.74
N PRO A 94 -5.00 -5.92 3.93
CA PRO A 94 -5.17 -4.51 4.31
C PRO A 94 -4.47 -4.20 5.63
N ILE A 95 -3.95 -2.97 5.76
CA ILE A 95 -3.41 -2.48 7.02
C ILE A 95 -4.54 -2.49 8.07
N PRO A 96 -4.34 -3.12 9.24
CA PRO A 96 -5.38 -3.20 10.27
C PRO A 96 -5.76 -1.82 10.83
N ASN A 97 -6.91 -1.75 11.49
CA ASN A 97 -7.28 -0.64 12.38
C ASN A 97 -7.61 -1.23 13.76
N ASP A 98 -6.65 -1.20 14.65
CA ASP A 98 -6.71 -1.81 15.98
C ASP A 98 -5.91 -0.98 17.01
N ALA A 99 -5.64 -1.53 18.18
CA ALA A 99 -4.91 -0.84 19.24
C ALA A 99 -3.46 -0.47 18.87
N THR A 100 -2.84 -1.19 17.93
CA THR A 100 -1.46 -0.98 17.48
C THR A 100 -1.36 -0.35 16.08
N HIS A 101 -2.48 -0.19 15.39
CA HIS A 101 -2.56 0.36 14.03
C HIS A 101 -3.69 1.36 13.94
N LYS A 102 -3.37 2.63 14.00
CA LYS A 102 -4.37 3.70 13.95
C LYS A 102 -4.54 4.25 12.55
N HIS A 103 -5.79 4.28 12.07
CA HIS A 103 -6.16 4.67 10.72
C HIS A 103 -6.56 6.14 10.63
N TYR A 104 -6.03 6.86 9.62
CA TYR A 104 -6.29 8.28 9.37
C TYR A 104 -6.95 8.50 8.00
N GLY A 105 -8.15 7.96 7.82
CA GLY A 105 -8.88 7.91 6.56
C GLY A 105 -9.52 9.22 6.08
N LYS A 106 -9.29 10.34 6.77
CA LYS A 106 -9.79 11.67 6.38
C LYS A 106 -8.66 12.61 5.92
N ALA A 107 -7.54 12.03 5.47
CA ALA A 107 -6.35 12.77 5.07
C ALA A 107 -5.77 13.65 6.19
N GLN A 108 -5.85 13.20 7.44
CA GLN A 108 -5.27 13.89 8.58
C GLN A 108 -3.74 13.91 8.47
N THR A 109 -3.14 15.01 8.92
CA THR A 109 -1.68 15.23 8.96
C THR A 109 -1.14 15.25 10.37
N GLU A 110 -1.99 15.13 11.39
CA GLU A 110 -1.61 15.03 12.79
C GLU A 110 -2.72 14.42 13.63
N ASP A 111 -2.36 13.92 14.80
CA ASP A 111 -3.29 13.48 15.83
C ASP A 111 -2.63 13.58 17.19
N THR A 112 -3.42 13.72 18.24
CA THR A 112 -2.98 13.59 19.63
C THR A 112 -3.41 12.22 20.14
N ILE A 113 -2.43 11.36 20.41
CA ILE A 113 -2.64 10.01 20.95
C ILE A 113 -2.30 9.98 22.43
N HIS A 114 -3.04 9.16 23.20
CA HIS A 114 -2.73 8.92 24.61
C HIS A 114 -1.88 7.66 24.74
N LEU A 115 -0.72 7.78 25.42
CA LEU A 115 0.18 6.68 25.72
C LEU A 115 0.44 6.61 27.23
N GLU A 116 0.46 5.40 27.77
CA GLU A 116 0.83 5.15 29.16
C GLU A 116 2.31 5.49 29.40
N PRO A 117 2.71 5.81 30.65
CA PRO A 117 4.11 6.02 30.97
C PRO A 117 4.97 4.81 30.59
N GLY A 118 6.11 5.07 29.96
CA GLY A 118 7.02 4.03 29.47
C GLY A 118 7.65 4.34 28.13
N THR A 119 8.32 3.36 27.56
CA THR A 119 8.94 3.47 26.24
C THR A 119 8.02 2.93 25.16
N HIS A 120 7.78 3.74 24.14
CA HIS A 120 6.90 3.40 23.02
C HIS A 120 7.62 3.58 21.69
N THR A 121 7.21 2.82 20.69
CA THR A 121 7.65 3.02 19.31
C THR A 121 6.51 3.53 18.43
N LEU A 122 6.85 4.41 17.50
CA LEU A 122 5.91 4.97 16.52
C LEU A 122 6.50 4.82 15.12
N GLN A 123 5.68 4.44 14.16
CA GLN A 123 6.06 4.34 12.75
C GLN A 123 4.84 4.63 11.86
N LEU A 124 5.05 5.33 10.75
CA LEU A 124 3.99 5.49 9.75
C LEU A 124 4.07 4.38 8.70
N ASP A 125 2.90 3.93 8.28
CA ASP A 125 2.68 3.09 7.12
C ASP A 125 1.62 3.75 6.23
N TYR A 126 1.90 3.87 4.93
CA TYR A 126 1.04 4.60 4.01
C TYR A 126 0.22 3.63 3.16
N GLY A 127 -1.09 3.71 3.29
CA GLY A 127 -2.03 2.83 2.60
C GLY A 127 -2.69 3.50 1.40
N ASP A 128 -3.00 2.71 0.39
CA ASP A 128 -3.82 3.10 -0.76
C ASP A 128 -5.30 3.30 -0.37
N ALA A 129 -6.16 3.64 -1.34
CA ALA A 129 -7.59 3.82 -1.14
C ALA A 129 -8.29 2.62 -0.45
N ALA A 130 -7.76 1.41 -0.62
CA ALA A 130 -8.26 0.16 -0.04
C ALA A 130 -7.45 -0.30 1.18
N HIS A 131 -6.66 0.58 1.80
CA HIS A 131 -5.81 0.30 2.97
C HIS A 131 -4.68 -0.71 2.71
N ARG A 132 -4.25 -0.88 1.48
CA ARG A 132 -3.15 -1.80 1.14
C ARG A 132 -1.85 -1.05 1.08
N GLN A 133 -0.78 -1.69 1.55
CA GLN A 133 0.56 -1.16 1.40
C GLN A 133 0.96 -1.10 -0.08
N PHE A 134 1.77 -0.11 -0.45
CA PHE A 134 2.39 -0.01 -1.78
C PHE A 134 3.50 -1.07 -1.96
N ASP A 135 4.03 -1.19 -3.17
CA ASP A 135 5.15 -2.05 -3.51
C ASP A 135 6.31 -1.23 -4.11
N PRO A 136 7.43 -1.07 -3.38
CA PRO A 136 7.66 -1.44 -1.97
C PRO A 136 6.78 -0.63 -1.01
N PRO A 137 6.62 -1.07 0.26
CA PRO A 137 5.89 -0.31 1.28
C PRO A 137 6.46 1.08 1.47
N ILE A 138 5.58 2.07 1.61
CA ILE A 138 5.96 3.46 1.93
C ILE A 138 5.81 3.62 3.44
N VAL A 139 6.92 3.48 4.15
CA VAL A 139 6.96 3.50 5.62
C VAL A 139 7.97 4.51 6.12
N SER A 140 7.70 5.11 7.28
CA SER A 140 8.66 5.98 7.94
C SER A 140 9.74 5.20 8.67
N LYS A 141 10.80 5.91 9.09
CA LYS A 141 11.65 5.43 10.17
C LYS A 141 10.80 5.14 11.41
N LYS A 142 11.06 4.02 12.09
CA LYS A 142 10.52 3.75 13.42
C LYS A 142 11.25 4.63 14.42
N ILE A 143 10.52 5.42 15.21
CA ILE A 143 11.05 6.25 16.27
C ILE A 143 10.68 5.66 17.64
N THR A 144 11.46 6.02 18.65
CA THR A 144 11.22 5.67 20.06
C THR A 144 10.96 6.93 20.86
N VAL A 145 9.95 6.91 21.71
CA VAL A 145 9.64 7.99 22.66
C VAL A 145 9.56 7.44 24.07
N THR A 146 9.90 8.27 25.05
CA THR A 146 9.71 7.97 26.47
C THR A 146 8.60 8.84 27.02
N VAL A 147 7.54 8.20 27.50
CA VAL A 147 6.37 8.87 28.10
C VAL A 147 6.55 8.95 29.62
N LYS A 148 6.29 10.13 30.21
CA LYS A 148 6.35 10.40 31.66
C LYS A 148 4.99 10.80 32.22
#